data_87730137e97217828c40229a07cda9a1
#
_entry.id   87730137e97217828c40229a07cda9a1
#
_cell.length_a   1.000
_cell.length_b   1.000
_cell.length_c   1.000
_cell.angle_alpha   90.00
_cell.angle_beta   90.00
_cell.angle_gamma   90.00
#
_symmetry.space_group_name_H-M   'P 1'
#
loop_
_entity.id
_entity.type
_entity.pdbx_description
1 polymer ?
#
loop_
_entity_poly.entity_id
_entity_poly.type
_entity_poly.pdbx_seq_one_letter_code
_entity_poly.pdbx_strand_id
1 'polypeptide(L)'
;ETWNCGRLGADMSRIFFSTIYSISHLEMLGKTDIFVVIQLTSNLRYRNLLLNPIGGREKKGPKNKSTGLYQGYKFQYELMKISAENYPINSDVLYRQNLQSLIFLQSFLKQKNIPHLIYNGFDDDIYDDWSGLPEYKYIDFDYIYKQDGQWPLEPVFKNYIENNFDSLWGKNGEYFHSNHPTDKSHIEWGNHLYDYIKENYELF
;
A
#
# COMPACT_ATOMS: atom_id res chain seq x y z
N GLU A 1 3.89 17.90 11.38
CA GLU A 1 3.94 16.63 12.14
C GLU A 1 3.63 15.46 11.21
N THR A 2 4.43 14.38 11.24
CA THR A 2 4.24 13.20 10.37
C THR A 2 3.66 12.03 11.15
N TRP A 3 2.60 11.43 10.61
CA TRP A 3 1.95 10.25 11.18
C TRP A 3 2.11 9.06 10.24
N ASN A 4 2.79 8.02 10.68
CA ASN A 4 2.93 6.79 9.92
C ASN A 4 1.79 5.82 10.27
N CYS A 5 0.85 5.65 9.35
CA CYS A 5 -0.29 4.73 9.48
C CYS A 5 -0.07 3.41 8.71
N GLY A 6 1.10 3.23 8.12
CA GLY A 6 1.47 2.02 7.38
C GLY A 6 1.45 0.79 8.27
N ARG A 7 1.01 -0.34 7.70
CA ARG A 7 0.99 -1.64 8.37
C ARG A 7 1.55 -2.72 7.47
N LEU A 8 2.42 -3.53 8.03
CA LEU A 8 3.01 -4.66 7.32
C LEU A 8 1.91 -5.60 6.79
N GLY A 9 2.03 -5.99 5.52
CA GLY A 9 1.08 -6.90 4.88
C GLY A 9 -0.31 -6.32 4.64
N ALA A 10 -0.46 -4.99 4.62
CA ALA A 10 -1.74 -4.37 4.28
C ALA A 10 -2.15 -4.69 2.85
N ASP A 11 -3.41 -5.05 2.66
CA ASP A 11 -4.09 -5.08 1.36
C ASP A 11 -4.72 -3.71 1.04
N MET A 12 -5.26 -3.56 -0.16
CA MET A 12 -5.88 -2.30 -0.61
C MET A 12 -7.06 -1.88 0.28
N SER A 13 -7.90 -2.82 0.71
CA SER A 13 -9.02 -2.52 1.60
C SER A 13 -8.54 -1.98 2.94
N ARG A 14 -7.46 -2.55 3.47
CA ARG A 14 -6.88 -2.09 4.73
C ARG A 14 -6.25 -0.71 4.59
N ILE A 15 -5.57 -0.43 3.48
CA ILE A 15 -5.06 0.91 3.18
C ILE A 15 -6.21 1.91 3.19
N PHE A 16 -7.29 1.60 2.48
CA PHE A 16 -8.49 2.44 2.42
C PHE A 16 -9.07 2.71 3.83
N PHE A 17 -9.41 1.68 4.58
CA PHE A 17 -10.02 1.86 5.91
C PHE A 17 -9.08 2.52 6.92
N SER A 18 -7.79 2.19 6.92
CA SER A 18 -6.84 2.82 7.85
C SER A 18 -6.62 4.29 7.51
N THR A 19 -6.64 4.68 6.25
CA THR A 19 -6.55 6.07 5.84
C THR A 19 -7.76 6.87 6.33
N ILE A 20 -8.98 6.40 6.07
CA ILE A 20 -10.21 7.05 6.55
C ILE A 20 -10.21 7.17 8.08
N TYR A 21 -9.87 6.08 8.78
CA TYR A 21 -9.83 6.08 10.24
C TYR A 21 -8.81 7.09 10.78
N SER A 22 -7.62 7.13 10.19
CA SER A 22 -6.55 8.04 10.62
C SER A 22 -6.93 9.50 10.40
N ILE A 23 -7.53 9.82 9.25
CA ILE A 23 -8.04 11.17 8.96
C ILE A 23 -9.11 11.56 9.99
N SER A 24 -10.11 10.71 10.21
CA SER A 24 -11.17 10.97 11.19
C SER A 24 -10.60 11.18 12.60
N HIS A 25 -9.58 10.41 12.97
CA HIS A 25 -8.91 10.58 14.26
C HIS A 25 -8.15 11.91 14.35
N LEU A 26 -7.44 12.32 13.32
CA LEU A 26 -6.75 13.60 13.26
C LEU A 26 -7.74 14.78 13.35
N GLU A 27 -8.86 14.70 12.62
CA GLU A 27 -9.93 15.69 12.71
C GLU A 27 -10.49 15.81 14.14
N MET A 28 -10.71 14.68 14.83
CA MET A 28 -11.13 14.67 16.23
C MET A 28 -10.11 15.34 17.17
N LEU A 29 -8.82 15.31 16.80
CA LEU A 29 -7.74 16.01 17.50
C LEU A 29 -7.61 17.48 17.08
N GLY A 30 -8.54 18.00 16.25
CA GLY A 30 -8.53 19.38 15.77
C GLY A 30 -7.47 19.67 14.69
N LYS A 31 -6.93 18.65 14.04
CA LYS A 31 -6.00 18.83 12.92
C LYS A 31 -6.80 19.09 11.64
N THR A 32 -6.51 20.19 10.97
CA THR A 32 -7.20 20.62 9.73
C THR A 32 -6.29 20.55 8.51
N ASP A 33 -5.00 20.81 8.71
CA ASP A 33 -4.00 20.83 7.64
C ASP A 33 -3.41 19.42 7.46
N ILE A 34 -4.15 18.59 6.74
CA ILE A 34 -3.80 17.18 6.52
C ILE A 34 -3.40 17.01 5.07
N PHE A 35 -2.21 16.46 4.82
CA PHE A 35 -1.79 15.93 3.53
C PHE A 35 -1.60 14.42 3.64
N VAL A 36 -2.07 13.66 2.67
CA VAL A 36 -2.04 12.20 2.72
C VAL A 36 -1.16 11.62 1.62
N VAL A 37 -0.17 10.82 2.01
CA VAL A 37 0.65 10.05 1.08
C VAL A 37 0.27 8.58 1.18
N ILE A 38 -0.05 7.95 0.06
CA ILE A 38 -0.55 6.58 0.00
C ILE A 38 0.33 5.75 -0.93
N GLN A 39 0.96 4.74 -0.37
CA GLN A 39 1.62 3.71 -1.15
C GLN A 39 0.64 2.58 -1.46
N LEU A 40 0.44 2.29 -2.73
CA LEU A 40 -0.32 1.13 -3.16
C LEU A 40 0.46 -0.15 -2.89
N THR A 41 -0.27 -1.24 -2.71
CA THR A 41 0.27 -2.58 -2.50
C THR A 41 -0.13 -3.49 -3.65
N SER A 42 0.47 -4.68 -3.72
CA SER A 42 0.16 -5.67 -4.76
C SER A 42 -1.33 -5.99 -4.82
N ASN A 43 -1.84 -6.09 -6.04
CA ASN A 43 -3.22 -6.49 -6.32
C ASN A 43 -3.56 -7.89 -5.79
N LEU A 44 -2.56 -8.76 -5.68
CA LEU A 44 -2.74 -10.12 -5.16
C LEU A 44 -2.83 -10.19 -3.63
N ARG A 45 -2.55 -9.09 -2.93
CA ARG A 45 -2.75 -9.03 -1.48
C ARG A 45 -4.22 -8.84 -1.17
N TYR A 46 -4.83 -9.87 -0.60
CA TYR A 46 -6.18 -9.74 -0.08
C TYR A 46 -6.24 -10.19 1.37
N ARG A 47 -7.21 -9.64 2.08
CA ARG A 47 -7.45 -9.98 3.47
C ARG A 47 -8.51 -11.08 3.55
N ASN A 48 -8.15 -12.21 4.10
CA ASN A 48 -9.15 -13.17 4.53
C ASN A 48 -9.81 -12.67 5.83
N LEU A 49 -10.96 -12.02 5.70
CA LEU A 49 -11.71 -11.44 6.83
C LEU A 49 -12.09 -12.46 7.89
N LEU A 50 -12.16 -13.75 7.53
CA LEU A 50 -12.47 -14.83 8.46
C LEU A 50 -11.29 -15.17 9.38
N LEU A 51 -10.06 -14.84 8.97
CA LEU A 51 -8.85 -15.23 9.69
C LEU A 51 -8.25 -14.10 10.54
N ASN A 52 -8.66 -12.85 10.33
CA ASN A 52 -8.20 -11.72 11.12
C ASN A 52 -9.39 -10.85 11.55
N PRO A 53 -10.09 -11.22 12.61
CA PRO A 53 -11.12 -10.36 13.18
C PRO A 53 -10.49 -9.02 13.56
N ILE A 54 -11.15 -7.94 13.18
CA ILE A 54 -10.77 -6.57 13.51
C ILE A 54 -10.59 -6.47 15.03
N GLY A 55 -9.38 -6.15 15.48
CA GLY A 55 -9.10 -5.89 16.90
C GLY A 55 -8.66 -7.08 17.75
N GLY A 56 -8.40 -8.24 17.16
CA GLY A 56 -7.79 -9.34 17.89
C GLY A 56 -6.37 -8.98 18.36
N ARG A 57 -6.20 -8.51 19.61
CA ARG A 57 -4.90 -8.62 20.30
C ARG A 57 -4.52 -10.10 20.17
N GLU A 58 -3.35 -10.36 19.57
CA GLU A 58 -2.77 -11.70 19.64
C GLU A 58 -2.81 -12.14 21.10
N LYS A 59 -3.69 -13.06 21.42
CA LYS A 59 -3.59 -13.76 22.70
C LYS A 59 -2.25 -14.45 22.63
N LYS A 60 -1.27 -13.94 23.39
CA LYS A 60 0.02 -14.59 23.58
C LYS A 60 -0.26 -16.00 24.05
N GLY A 61 -0.27 -16.96 23.14
CA GLY A 61 -0.23 -18.37 23.49
C GLY A 61 1.01 -18.66 24.33
N PRO A 62 1.03 -19.76 25.07
CA PRO A 62 2.16 -20.08 25.95
C PRO A 62 3.45 -20.01 25.14
N LYS A 63 4.39 -19.21 25.63
CA LYS A 63 5.69 -18.95 25.02
C LYS A 63 6.53 -20.24 24.99
N ASN A 64 6.32 -21.05 23.96
CA ASN A 64 7.34 -21.98 23.55
C ASN A 64 8.30 -21.19 22.64
N LYS A 65 9.48 -20.86 23.19
CA LYS A 65 10.43 -19.85 22.70
C LYS A 65 11.03 -20.12 21.31
N SER A 66 10.66 -21.18 20.61
CA SER A 66 11.25 -21.53 19.30
C SER A 66 10.29 -21.89 18.18
N THR A 67 8.98 -22.03 18.44
CA THR A 67 8.04 -22.55 17.42
C THR A 67 6.75 -21.75 17.24
N GLY A 68 6.44 -20.79 18.08
CA GLY A 68 5.15 -20.10 18.11
C GLY A 68 4.84 -19.27 16.85
N LEU A 69 5.81 -18.59 16.29
CA LEU A 69 5.65 -17.84 15.04
C LEU A 69 5.44 -18.80 13.84
N TYR A 70 6.22 -19.86 13.78
CA TYR A 70 6.16 -20.84 12.67
C TYR A 70 4.84 -21.60 12.60
N GLN A 71 4.25 -21.94 13.74
CA GLN A 71 2.95 -22.66 13.77
C GLN A 71 1.80 -21.76 13.35
N GLY A 72 1.82 -20.49 13.71
CA GLY A 72 0.83 -19.50 13.25
C GLY A 72 0.87 -19.31 11.74
N TYR A 73 2.06 -19.15 11.15
CA TYR A 73 2.22 -19.02 9.71
C TYR A 73 1.85 -20.30 8.96
N LYS A 74 2.22 -21.47 9.46
CA LYS A 74 1.83 -22.76 8.84
C LYS A 74 0.32 -22.94 8.82
N PHE A 75 -0.36 -22.63 9.91
CA PHE A 75 -1.82 -22.70 9.99
C PHE A 75 -2.49 -21.70 9.03
N GLN A 76 -2.00 -20.46 8.97
CA GLN A 76 -2.50 -19.46 8.02
C GLN A 76 -2.26 -19.90 6.57
N TYR A 77 -1.11 -20.46 6.26
CA TYR A 77 -0.78 -20.97 4.93
C TYR A 77 -1.71 -22.14 4.53
N GLU A 78 -1.94 -23.09 5.41
CA GLU A 78 -2.85 -24.22 5.16
C GLU A 78 -4.30 -23.74 4.97
N LEU A 79 -4.77 -22.77 5.75
CA LEU A 79 -6.08 -22.16 5.57
C LEU A 79 -6.18 -21.38 4.26
N MET A 80 -5.14 -20.65 3.86
CA MET A 80 -5.09 -19.98 2.56
C MET A 80 -5.14 -20.99 1.42
N LYS A 81 -4.42 -22.12 1.54
CA LYS A 81 -4.41 -23.21 0.57
C LYS A 81 -5.80 -23.84 0.44
N ILE A 82 -6.43 -24.21 1.55
CA ILE A 82 -7.79 -24.74 1.58
C ILE A 82 -8.79 -23.75 0.99
N SER A 83 -8.66 -22.49 1.31
CA SER A 83 -9.50 -21.42 0.75
C SER A 83 -9.30 -21.27 -0.75
N ALA A 84 -8.07 -21.28 -1.23
CA ALA A 84 -7.76 -21.18 -2.67
C ALA A 84 -8.25 -22.41 -3.46
N GLU A 85 -8.16 -23.60 -2.88
CA GLU A 85 -8.64 -24.84 -3.49
C GLU A 85 -10.17 -24.95 -3.58
N ASN A 86 -10.87 -24.46 -2.56
CA ASN A 86 -12.35 -24.57 -2.47
C ASN A 86 -13.09 -23.33 -2.96
N TYR A 87 -12.43 -22.17 -2.93
CA TYR A 87 -12.95 -20.89 -3.38
C TYR A 87 -11.88 -20.21 -4.24
N PRO A 88 -11.71 -20.63 -5.51
CA PRO A 88 -10.75 -19.98 -6.39
C PRO A 88 -11.10 -18.50 -6.45
N ILE A 89 -10.20 -17.67 -5.95
CA ILE A 89 -10.35 -16.23 -6.02
C ILE A 89 -10.24 -15.89 -7.50
N ASN A 90 -11.33 -15.39 -8.06
CA ASN A 90 -11.28 -14.80 -9.38
C ASN A 90 -10.43 -13.53 -9.29
N SER A 91 -9.25 -13.54 -9.91
CA SER A 91 -8.33 -12.41 -9.95
C SER A 91 -9.03 -11.13 -10.43
N ASP A 92 -9.92 -11.25 -11.42
CA ASP A 92 -10.65 -10.10 -11.96
C ASP A 92 -11.56 -9.44 -10.91
N VAL A 93 -12.19 -10.25 -10.05
CA VAL A 93 -13.00 -9.71 -8.94
C VAL A 93 -12.11 -8.97 -7.94
N LEU A 94 -10.95 -9.53 -7.62
CA LEU A 94 -10.01 -8.90 -6.70
C LEU A 94 -9.44 -7.61 -7.27
N TYR A 95 -9.01 -7.62 -8.52
CA TYR A 95 -8.51 -6.43 -9.21
C TYR A 95 -9.55 -5.31 -9.26
N ARG A 96 -10.79 -5.66 -9.58
CA ARG A 96 -11.91 -4.72 -9.58
C ARG A 96 -12.20 -4.16 -8.19
N GLN A 97 -12.20 -4.99 -7.14
CA GLN A 97 -12.38 -4.53 -5.77
C GLN A 97 -11.27 -3.58 -5.33
N ASN A 98 -10.03 -3.87 -5.68
CA ASN A 98 -8.88 -3.02 -5.36
C ASN A 98 -8.98 -1.68 -6.09
N LEU A 99 -9.30 -1.70 -7.38
CA LEU A 99 -9.52 -0.49 -8.18
C LEU A 99 -10.68 0.36 -7.62
N GLN A 100 -11.81 -0.25 -7.30
CA GLN A 100 -12.94 0.44 -6.68
C GLN A 100 -12.55 1.04 -5.33
N SER A 101 -11.76 0.34 -4.51
CA SER A 101 -11.26 0.86 -3.25
C SER A 101 -10.41 2.13 -3.45
N LEU A 102 -9.57 2.17 -4.47
CA LEU A 102 -8.80 3.36 -4.83
C LEU A 102 -9.70 4.52 -5.24
N ILE A 103 -10.65 4.27 -6.13
CA ILE A 103 -11.58 5.29 -6.63
C ILE A 103 -12.42 5.88 -5.47
N PHE A 104 -12.92 5.03 -4.58
CA PHE A 104 -13.64 5.49 -3.39
C PHE A 104 -12.77 6.30 -2.44
N LEU A 105 -11.50 5.90 -2.25
CA LEU A 105 -10.58 6.64 -1.41
C LEU A 105 -10.28 8.03 -1.99
N GLN A 106 -10.00 8.13 -3.29
CA GLN A 106 -9.81 9.40 -3.97
C GLN A 106 -11.06 10.28 -3.86
N SER A 107 -12.25 9.71 -4.08
CA SER A 107 -13.52 10.42 -3.96
C SER A 107 -13.74 10.96 -2.53
N PHE A 108 -13.44 10.17 -1.51
CA PHE A 108 -13.52 10.58 -0.11
C PHE A 108 -12.56 11.73 0.20
N LEU A 109 -11.30 11.63 -0.22
CA LEU A 109 -10.29 12.66 0.00
C LEU A 109 -10.66 13.97 -0.69
N LYS A 110 -11.13 13.89 -1.93
CA LYS A 110 -11.62 15.06 -2.69
C LYS A 110 -12.83 15.71 -2.05
N GLN A 111 -13.82 14.94 -1.61
CA GLN A 111 -15.00 15.46 -0.92
C GLN A 111 -14.63 16.21 0.36
N LYS A 112 -13.58 15.78 1.04
CA LYS A 112 -13.05 16.45 2.24
C LYS A 112 -12.06 17.58 1.94
N ASN A 113 -11.75 17.84 0.68
CA ASN A 113 -10.71 18.79 0.26
C ASN A 113 -9.34 18.48 0.89
N ILE A 114 -9.01 17.18 1.06
CA ILE A 114 -7.72 16.75 1.60
C ILE A 114 -6.76 16.51 0.43
N PRO A 115 -5.69 17.30 0.32
CA PRO A 115 -4.66 17.07 -0.69
C PRO A 115 -3.95 15.75 -0.43
N HIS A 116 -3.66 15.02 -1.51
CA HIS A 116 -3.07 13.69 -1.37
C HIS A 116 -2.18 13.35 -2.56
N LEU A 117 -1.28 12.39 -2.35
CA LEU A 117 -0.42 11.82 -3.36
C LEU A 117 -0.47 10.30 -3.22
N ILE A 118 -0.72 9.61 -4.32
CA ILE A 118 -0.79 8.16 -4.38
C ILE A 118 0.32 7.66 -5.28
N TYR A 119 1.01 6.60 -4.89
CA TYR A 119 2.03 5.98 -5.73
C TYR A 119 2.05 4.46 -5.60
N ASN A 120 2.47 3.79 -6.67
CA ASN A 120 2.74 2.37 -6.65
C ASN A 120 4.20 2.14 -6.23
N GLY A 121 4.42 1.38 -5.15
CA GLY A 121 5.77 1.14 -4.64
C GLY A 121 6.54 0.07 -5.42
N PHE A 122 5.93 -1.10 -5.62
CA PHE A 122 6.66 -2.33 -5.97
C PHE A 122 5.97 -3.28 -6.95
N ASP A 123 4.69 -3.12 -7.22
CA ASP A 123 3.94 -4.05 -8.05
C ASP A 123 4.01 -3.64 -9.52
N ASP A 124 4.65 -4.46 -10.33
CA ASP A 124 4.82 -4.21 -11.76
C ASP A 124 3.50 -4.37 -12.54
N ASP A 125 2.51 -5.08 -11.98
CA ASP A 125 1.31 -5.52 -12.72
C ASP A 125 0.06 -4.65 -12.45
N ILE A 126 0.08 -3.71 -11.47
CA ILE A 126 -1.10 -2.92 -11.10
C ILE A 126 -1.69 -2.20 -12.31
N TYR A 127 -0.87 -1.59 -13.13
CA TYR A 127 -1.33 -0.84 -14.30
C TYR A 127 -2.03 -1.77 -15.31
N ASP A 128 -1.37 -2.88 -15.65
CA ASP A 128 -1.89 -3.83 -16.66
C ASP A 128 -3.18 -4.49 -16.18
N ASP A 129 -3.22 -4.90 -14.90
CA ASP A 129 -4.40 -5.50 -14.27
C ASP A 129 -5.62 -4.58 -14.29
N TRP A 130 -5.42 -3.27 -14.15
CA TRP A 130 -6.53 -2.31 -14.04
C TRP A 130 -6.89 -1.64 -15.35
N SER A 131 -5.94 -1.47 -16.28
CA SER A 131 -6.16 -0.73 -17.52
C SER A 131 -7.26 -1.30 -18.41
N GLY A 132 -7.50 -2.62 -18.34
CA GLY A 132 -8.58 -3.29 -19.04
C GLY A 132 -9.96 -3.21 -18.37
N LEU A 133 -10.06 -2.65 -17.16
CA LEU A 133 -11.32 -2.58 -16.43
C LEU A 133 -12.10 -1.30 -16.76
N PRO A 134 -13.43 -1.37 -16.96
CA PRO A 134 -14.25 -0.19 -17.28
C PRO A 134 -14.15 0.93 -16.25
N GLU A 135 -13.91 0.58 -15.00
CA GLU A 135 -13.78 1.51 -13.88
C GLU A 135 -12.47 2.31 -13.91
N TYR A 136 -11.46 1.87 -14.64
CA TYR A 136 -10.14 2.52 -14.73
C TYR A 136 -10.22 4.00 -15.10
N LYS A 137 -11.17 4.38 -15.96
CA LYS A 137 -11.41 5.78 -16.37
C LYS A 137 -11.85 6.72 -15.24
N TYR A 138 -12.22 6.17 -14.08
CA TYR A 138 -12.63 6.97 -12.92
C TYR A 138 -11.48 7.24 -11.94
N ILE A 139 -10.27 6.71 -12.21
CA ILE A 139 -9.08 7.10 -11.45
C ILE A 139 -8.76 8.55 -11.75
N ASP A 140 -8.50 9.30 -10.70
CA ASP A 140 -7.97 10.65 -10.83
C ASP A 140 -6.44 10.62 -10.86
N PHE A 141 -5.89 10.72 -12.05
CA PHE A 141 -4.46 10.63 -12.27
C PHE A 141 -3.68 11.90 -11.85
N ASP A 142 -4.35 13.00 -11.56
CA ASP A 142 -3.70 14.23 -11.09
C ASP A 142 -3.12 14.07 -9.67
N TYR A 143 -3.66 13.10 -8.92
CA TYR A 143 -3.18 12.76 -7.57
C TYR A 143 -2.30 11.50 -7.54
N ILE A 144 -1.91 10.98 -8.69
CA ILE A 144 -1.01 9.83 -8.77
C ILE A 144 0.38 10.32 -9.14
N TYR A 145 1.36 9.98 -8.30
CA TYR A 145 2.76 10.24 -8.62
C TYR A 145 3.14 9.53 -9.90
N LYS A 146 3.73 10.27 -10.79
CA LYS A 146 4.30 9.78 -12.04
C LYS A 146 5.65 10.47 -12.29
N GLN A 147 6.59 9.73 -12.75
CA GLN A 147 7.86 10.28 -13.26
C GLN A 147 7.70 10.57 -14.75
N ASP A 148 8.42 11.57 -15.25
CA ASP A 148 8.37 11.94 -16.66
C ASP A 148 8.63 10.74 -17.57
N GLY A 149 7.74 10.50 -18.53
CA GLY A 149 7.83 9.39 -19.47
C GLY A 149 7.39 8.03 -18.93
N GLN A 150 6.97 7.94 -17.66
CA GLN A 150 6.40 6.73 -17.08
C GLN A 150 4.87 6.71 -17.12
N TRP A 151 4.32 5.51 -17.17
CA TRP A 151 2.89 5.32 -17.03
C TRP A 151 2.46 5.56 -15.58
N PRO A 152 1.30 6.13 -15.34
CA PRO A 152 0.72 6.16 -14.01
C PRO A 152 0.62 4.74 -13.44
N LEU A 153 0.92 4.57 -12.16
CA LEU A 153 0.89 3.29 -11.45
C LEU A 153 2.05 2.33 -11.76
N GLU A 154 3.09 2.74 -12.47
CA GLU A 154 4.36 1.99 -12.46
C GLU A 154 4.97 1.93 -11.05
N PRO A 155 5.82 0.93 -10.75
CA PRO A 155 6.46 0.76 -9.43
C PRO A 155 7.56 1.81 -9.18
N VAL A 156 7.13 3.05 -8.96
CA VAL A 156 8.02 4.21 -8.94
C VAL A 156 9.07 4.18 -7.82
N PHE A 157 8.76 3.65 -6.66
CA PHE A 157 9.76 3.55 -5.58
C PHE A 157 10.88 2.57 -5.95
N LYS A 158 10.53 1.38 -6.39
CA LYS A 158 11.49 0.37 -6.86
C LYS A 158 12.37 0.96 -7.95
N ASN A 159 11.75 1.52 -8.99
CA ASN A 159 12.44 2.09 -10.14
C ASN A 159 13.36 3.25 -9.75
N TYR A 160 12.91 4.12 -8.84
CA TYR A 160 13.73 5.23 -8.35
C TYR A 160 15.02 4.72 -7.67
N ILE A 161 14.91 3.73 -6.79
CA ILE A 161 16.08 3.19 -6.10
C ILE A 161 17.02 2.47 -7.08
N GLU A 162 16.48 1.65 -7.97
CA GLU A 162 17.29 0.91 -8.95
C GLU A 162 18.04 1.86 -9.92
N ASN A 163 17.40 2.93 -10.34
CA ASN A 163 17.98 3.87 -11.30
C ASN A 163 18.99 4.85 -10.69
N ASN A 164 18.89 5.16 -9.40
CA ASN A 164 19.72 6.17 -8.78
C ASN A 164 20.84 5.63 -7.89
N PHE A 165 20.78 4.35 -7.47
CA PHE A 165 21.67 3.85 -6.41
C PHE A 165 22.32 2.49 -6.74
N ASP A 166 22.50 2.10 -7.96
CA ASP A 166 23.16 0.82 -8.38
C ASP A 166 22.75 -0.38 -7.49
N SER A 167 21.48 -0.48 -7.21
CA SER A 167 20.91 -1.47 -6.31
C SER A 167 19.72 -2.14 -6.97
N LEU A 168 19.74 -3.47 -7.03
CA LEU A 168 18.73 -4.25 -7.75
C LEU A 168 17.78 -4.95 -6.78
N TRP A 169 16.49 -4.89 -7.10
CA TRP A 169 15.45 -5.66 -6.43
C TRP A 169 15.77 -7.17 -6.43
N GLY A 170 15.55 -7.81 -5.30
CA GLY A 170 15.86 -9.24 -5.16
C GLY A 170 17.32 -9.57 -4.79
N LYS A 171 18.23 -8.59 -4.83
CA LYS A 171 19.60 -8.76 -4.38
C LYS A 171 19.83 -8.15 -3.01
N ASN A 172 20.74 -8.73 -2.25
CA ASN A 172 21.17 -8.14 -0.98
C ASN A 172 22.17 -7.01 -1.26
N GLY A 173 21.88 -5.86 -0.71
CA GLY A 173 22.67 -4.65 -0.85
C GLY A 173 22.30 -3.61 0.19
N GLU A 174 22.82 -2.41 0.01
CA GLU A 174 22.59 -1.31 0.94
C GLU A 174 21.13 -0.81 0.92
N TYR A 175 20.47 -0.89 -0.24
CA TYR A 175 19.13 -0.37 -0.44
C TYR A 175 18.05 -1.45 -0.43
N PHE A 176 18.39 -2.68 -0.83
CA PHE A 176 17.47 -3.81 -0.78
C PHE A 176 18.09 -4.97 -0.01
N HIS A 177 17.27 -5.66 0.76
CA HIS A 177 17.62 -6.92 1.38
C HIS A 177 16.60 -7.98 0.94
N SER A 178 17.01 -8.85 0.02
CA SER A 178 16.10 -9.74 -0.70
C SER A 178 15.02 -8.92 -1.46
N ASN A 179 13.75 -9.17 -1.18
CA ASN A 179 12.63 -8.43 -1.77
C ASN A 179 12.06 -7.36 -0.81
N HIS A 180 12.90 -6.75 0.01
CA HIS A 180 12.48 -5.72 0.94
C HIS A 180 13.41 -4.51 0.86
N PRO A 181 12.87 -3.29 0.80
CA PRO A 181 13.68 -2.08 0.92
C PRO A 181 14.25 -1.98 2.34
N THR A 182 15.45 -1.42 2.42
CA THR A 182 16.10 -1.09 3.70
C THR A 182 15.63 0.27 4.20
N ASP A 183 15.99 0.62 5.44
CA ASP A 183 15.73 1.95 5.99
C ASP A 183 16.35 3.04 5.11
N LYS A 184 17.53 2.77 4.51
CA LYS A 184 18.18 3.72 3.62
C LYS A 184 17.35 3.99 2.37
N SER A 185 16.77 2.96 1.74
CA SER A 185 15.84 3.14 0.62
C SER A 185 14.65 4.02 1.00
N HIS A 186 14.08 3.79 2.19
CA HIS A 186 12.94 4.57 2.65
C HIS A 186 13.30 6.03 2.91
N ILE A 187 14.50 6.30 3.42
CA ILE A 187 14.98 7.68 3.65
C ILE A 187 15.15 8.40 2.30
N GLU A 188 15.84 7.79 1.34
CA GLU A 188 16.07 8.39 0.03
C GLU A 188 14.75 8.64 -0.72
N TRP A 189 13.86 7.66 -0.71
CA TRP A 189 12.53 7.82 -1.29
C TRP A 189 11.70 8.88 -0.58
N GLY A 190 11.75 8.93 0.75
CA GLY A 190 11.06 9.94 1.56
C GLY A 190 11.53 11.36 1.23
N ASN A 191 12.84 11.57 1.07
CA ASN A 191 13.41 12.85 0.66
C ASN A 191 12.93 13.24 -0.75
N HIS A 192 12.99 12.30 -1.69
CA HIS A 192 12.51 12.52 -3.06
C HIS A 192 11.01 12.89 -3.10
N LEU A 193 10.15 12.17 -2.36
CA LEU A 193 8.72 12.50 -2.27
C LEU A 193 8.49 13.87 -1.61
N TYR A 194 9.27 14.21 -0.60
CA TYR A 194 9.17 15.52 0.05
C TYR A 194 9.45 16.66 -0.94
N ASP A 195 10.53 16.54 -1.71
CA ASP A 195 10.88 17.55 -2.71
C ASP A 195 9.81 17.63 -3.81
N TYR A 196 9.34 16.50 -4.30
CA TYR A 196 8.23 16.43 -5.27
C TYR A 196 6.96 17.12 -4.75
N ILE A 197 6.55 16.83 -3.51
CA ILE A 197 5.37 17.43 -2.89
C ILE A 197 5.53 18.93 -2.74
N LYS A 198 6.71 19.40 -2.32
CA LYS A 198 7.00 20.82 -2.17
C LYS A 198 6.94 21.59 -3.49
N GLU A 199 7.36 20.96 -4.59
CA GLU A 199 7.36 21.58 -5.92
C GLU A 199 5.95 21.58 -6.56
N ASN A 200 5.12 20.60 -6.29
CA ASN A 200 3.87 20.37 -7.00
C ASN A 200 2.61 20.70 -6.19
N TYR A 201 2.73 20.93 -4.89
CA TYR A 201 1.60 21.25 -4.02
C TYR A 201 1.87 22.51 -3.21
N GLU A 202 0.94 23.44 -3.22
CA GLU A 202 0.98 24.67 -2.39
C GLU A 202 0.61 24.31 -0.93
N LEU A 203 1.53 23.66 -0.22
CA LEU A 203 1.26 23.17 1.14
C LEU A 203 1.70 24.13 2.25
N PHE A 204 2.33 25.26 1.92
CA PHE A 204 2.94 26.16 2.91
C PHE A 204 2.84 27.62 2.46
#